data_63e92125eb6e49cb4ff18d1a0b457bb3
#
_entry.id   63e92125eb6e49cb4ff18d1a0b457bb3
#
_cell.length_a   1.000
_cell.length_b   1.000
_cell.length_c   1.000
_cell.angle_alpha   90.00
_cell.angle_beta   90.00
_cell.angle_gamma   90.00
#
_symmetry.space_group_name_H-M   'P 1'
#
loop_
_entity.id
_entity.type
_entity.pdbx_description
1 polymer ?
#
loop_
_entity_poly.entity_id
_entity_poly.type
_entity_poly.pdbx_seq_one_letter_code
_entity_poly.pdbx_strand_id
1 'polypeptide(L)'
;MGKWLRVLLKILGVLIILLVILFFFATSTIDTTPYFETEYYSNTIENIEEAVKNKTDAKGPLLAGFARTNITPKITGGTPDPTKGEFNNIKMAGYGNGKIATSVHDSIFAKAIAIEVDNETVVLINADLVAIPEDVVKKVTDNLKGKISRKQLFFGATHTHSSIGNCMPGYVGKSFGGEYQPEVVEWLGQKFSALILQALADKQPAQFASGYVKVPNLVRNRIIGESGRLNDKLDLLSFIQENGKKATIGAFSAHATVIGTDNEQYTGDYPGYFQRHLEENGIDLALFFAGTVGSHSNKGIGEKFEKAKYIGETLADSARSTLKKMEYQVDMDLT
;
A
#
# COMPACT_ATOMS: atom_id res chain seq x y z
N MET A 1 58.43 31.59 6.70
CA MET A 1 56.98 31.37 6.69
C MET A 1 56.32 32.33 7.66
N GLY A 2 55.50 33.26 7.16
CA GLY A 2 54.89 34.30 7.97
C GLY A 2 53.97 33.77 9.08
N LYS A 3 53.82 34.52 10.16
CA LYS A 3 53.00 34.15 11.33
C LYS A 3 51.56 33.76 10.91
N TRP A 4 50.98 34.47 9.96
CA TRP A 4 49.66 34.22 9.38
C TRP A 4 49.54 32.88 8.64
N LEU A 5 50.56 32.49 7.88
CA LEU A 5 50.56 31.23 7.15
C LEU A 5 50.57 30.03 8.11
N ARG A 6 51.28 30.12 9.23
CA ARG A 6 51.26 29.06 10.27
C ARG A 6 49.91 28.94 10.95
N VAL A 7 49.20 30.03 11.18
CA VAL A 7 47.86 30.04 11.75
C VAL A 7 46.87 29.39 10.73
N LEU A 8 46.96 29.81 9.48
CA LEU A 8 46.10 29.26 8.40
C LEU A 8 46.30 27.74 8.24
N LEU A 9 47.54 27.25 8.26
CA LEU A 9 47.84 25.81 8.20
C LEU A 9 47.31 25.04 9.41
N LYS A 10 47.35 25.63 10.63
CA LYS A 10 46.72 24.99 11.80
C LYS A 10 45.22 24.91 11.70
N ILE A 11 44.53 25.95 11.22
CA ILE A 11 43.09 25.95 10.99
C ILE A 11 42.73 24.90 9.96
N LEU A 12 43.45 24.84 8.84
CA LEU A 12 43.24 23.84 7.80
C LEU A 12 43.44 22.42 8.32
N GLY A 13 44.46 22.19 9.14
CA GLY A 13 44.70 20.90 9.79
C GLY A 13 43.53 20.47 10.69
N VAL A 14 43.01 21.41 11.50
CA VAL A 14 41.85 21.14 12.36
C VAL A 14 40.61 20.83 11.51
N LEU A 15 40.37 21.59 10.42
CA LEU A 15 39.25 21.33 9.51
C LEU A 15 39.35 19.95 8.85
N ILE A 16 40.53 19.54 8.40
CA ILE A 16 40.77 18.21 7.84
C ILE A 16 40.48 17.11 8.87
N ILE A 17 40.95 17.28 10.10
CA ILE A 17 40.67 16.30 11.18
C ILE A 17 39.17 16.21 11.45
N LEU A 18 38.46 17.33 11.51
CA LEU A 18 37.01 17.34 11.69
C LEU A 18 36.29 16.67 10.54
N LEU A 19 36.73 16.89 9.29
CA LEU A 19 36.17 16.22 8.12
C LEU A 19 36.40 14.70 8.14
N VAL A 20 37.61 14.27 8.57
CA VAL A 20 37.91 12.82 8.70
C VAL A 20 37.04 12.20 9.79
N ILE A 21 36.90 12.86 10.95
CA ILE A 21 36.01 12.38 12.01
C ILE A 21 34.57 12.30 11.50
N LEU A 22 34.07 13.34 10.84
CA LEU A 22 32.75 13.37 10.28
C LEU A 22 32.54 12.24 9.25
N PHE A 23 33.55 11.99 8.41
CA PHE A 23 33.52 10.89 7.44
C PHE A 23 33.34 9.53 8.13
N PHE A 24 34.11 9.24 9.19
CA PHE A 24 33.97 7.98 9.94
C PHE A 24 32.64 7.87 10.70
N PHE A 25 32.03 8.98 11.13
CA PHE A 25 30.71 8.98 11.74
C PHE A 25 29.58 8.90 10.72
N ALA A 26 29.78 9.43 9.51
CA ALA A 26 28.77 9.49 8.46
C ALA A 26 28.78 8.25 7.55
N THR A 27 29.84 7.44 7.59
CA THR A 27 30.00 6.24 6.77
C THR A 27 30.07 4.99 7.64
N SER A 28 29.40 3.94 7.22
CA SER A 28 29.57 2.57 7.74
C SER A 28 30.07 1.67 6.62
N THR A 29 30.80 0.63 6.98
CA THR A 29 31.10 -0.46 6.03
C THR A 29 29.80 -1.13 5.60
N ILE A 30 29.68 -1.42 4.31
CA ILE A 30 28.56 -2.23 3.82
C ILE A 30 28.68 -3.62 4.44
N ASP A 31 27.65 -4.05 5.14
CA ASP A 31 27.54 -5.43 5.60
C ASP A 31 27.31 -6.34 4.39
N THR A 32 28.26 -7.21 4.12
CA THR A 32 28.21 -8.17 3.02
C THR A 32 27.81 -9.57 3.49
N THR A 33 27.42 -9.73 4.75
CA THR A 33 26.93 -11.00 5.27
C THR A 33 25.74 -11.45 4.44
N PRO A 34 25.76 -12.69 3.90
CA PRO A 34 24.61 -13.24 3.20
C PRO A 34 23.36 -13.17 4.09
N TYR A 35 22.22 -12.72 3.56
CA TYR A 35 21.01 -12.50 4.35
C TYR A 35 20.58 -13.73 5.17
N PHE A 36 20.82 -14.94 4.64
CA PHE A 36 20.50 -16.22 5.30
C PHE A 36 21.46 -16.61 6.43
N GLU A 37 22.56 -15.86 6.63
CA GLU A 37 23.50 -16.00 7.75
C GLU A 37 23.28 -14.93 8.83
N THR A 38 22.32 -14.02 8.62
CA THR A 38 22.02 -12.96 9.58
C THR A 38 21.15 -13.47 10.73
N GLU A 39 21.33 -12.88 11.92
CA GLU A 39 20.46 -13.12 13.08
C GLU A 39 18.99 -12.81 12.76
N TYR A 40 18.75 -11.76 11.98
CA TYR A 40 17.40 -11.41 11.50
C TYR A 40 16.74 -12.57 10.75
N TYR A 41 17.47 -13.23 9.85
CA TYR A 41 16.94 -14.38 9.08
C TYR A 41 16.63 -15.56 10.01
N SER A 42 17.56 -15.92 10.90
CA SER A 42 17.38 -17.02 11.86
C SER A 42 16.14 -16.79 12.74
N ASN A 43 16.03 -15.60 13.33
CA ASN A 43 14.87 -15.22 14.15
C ASN A 43 13.56 -15.24 13.35
N THR A 44 13.60 -14.85 12.06
CA THR A 44 12.43 -14.91 11.19
C THR A 44 12.00 -16.36 10.94
N ILE A 45 12.93 -17.26 10.65
CA ILE A 45 12.63 -18.68 10.45
C ILE A 45 12.07 -19.32 11.72
N GLU A 46 12.68 -19.06 12.89
CA GLU A 46 12.16 -19.54 14.17
C GLU A 46 10.73 -19.08 14.44
N ASN A 47 10.44 -17.81 14.20
CA ASN A 47 9.09 -17.26 14.36
C ASN A 47 8.08 -17.89 13.39
N ILE A 48 8.50 -18.19 12.15
CA ILE A 48 7.66 -18.88 11.17
C ILE A 48 7.40 -20.32 11.62
N GLU A 49 8.44 -21.05 12.06
CA GLU A 49 8.30 -22.42 12.54
C GLU A 49 7.38 -22.49 13.77
N GLU A 50 7.49 -21.54 14.70
CA GLU A 50 6.59 -21.44 15.85
C GLU A 50 5.14 -21.16 15.41
N ALA A 51 4.96 -20.23 14.47
CA ALA A 51 3.64 -19.92 13.92
C ALA A 51 3.01 -21.14 13.23
N VAL A 52 3.79 -21.91 12.46
CA VAL A 52 3.34 -23.15 11.79
C VAL A 52 2.98 -24.25 12.80
N LYS A 53 3.72 -24.40 13.90
CA LYS A 53 3.38 -25.36 14.97
C LYS A 53 2.07 -25.02 15.69
N ASN A 54 1.76 -23.73 15.79
CA ASN A 54 0.59 -23.20 16.49
C ASN A 54 -0.56 -22.82 15.53
N LYS A 55 -0.45 -23.19 14.24
CA LYS A 55 -1.51 -22.89 13.29
C LYS A 55 -2.78 -23.68 13.56
N THR A 56 -3.90 -23.06 13.38
CA THR A 56 -5.21 -23.70 13.30
C THR A 56 -5.44 -24.12 11.84
N ASP A 57 -5.77 -25.39 11.62
CA ASP A 57 -6.20 -25.86 10.30
C ASP A 57 -7.71 -25.54 10.15
N ALA A 58 -8.03 -24.32 9.77
CA ALA A 58 -9.41 -23.90 9.51
C ALA A 58 -9.80 -24.27 8.08
N LYS A 59 -10.67 -25.29 7.94
CA LYS A 59 -11.15 -25.80 6.66
C LYS A 59 -12.66 -25.95 6.67
N GLY A 60 -13.30 -25.47 5.63
CA GLY A 60 -14.75 -25.62 5.49
C GLY A 60 -15.41 -24.47 4.74
N PRO A 61 -16.72 -24.33 4.91
CA PRO A 61 -17.49 -23.31 4.23
C PRO A 61 -17.01 -21.90 4.55
N LEU A 62 -16.88 -21.10 3.49
CA LEU A 62 -16.40 -19.71 3.57
C LEU A 62 -17.55 -18.77 3.90
N LEU A 63 -17.29 -17.84 4.83
CA LEU A 63 -18.04 -16.59 4.95
C LEU A 63 -17.15 -15.44 4.47
N ALA A 64 -17.72 -14.53 3.66
CA ALA A 64 -17.02 -13.32 3.24
C ALA A 64 -17.89 -12.08 3.45
N GLY A 65 -17.26 -10.96 3.86
CA GLY A 65 -17.92 -9.68 4.05
C GLY A 65 -17.11 -8.53 3.45
N PHE A 66 -17.78 -7.53 2.88
CA PHE A 66 -17.21 -6.48 2.07
C PHE A 66 -17.54 -5.10 2.61
N ALA A 67 -16.55 -4.20 2.62
CA ALA A 67 -16.77 -2.82 2.99
C ALA A 67 -15.83 -1.85 2.25
N ARG A 68 -16.29 -0.60 2.10
CA ARG A 68 -15.44 0.50 1.62
C ARG A 68 -15.72 1.79 2.37
N THR A 69 -14.69 2.65 2.49
CA THR A 69 -14.83 3.99 3.05
C THR A 69 -14.02 4.98 2.22
N ASN A 70 -14.58 6.15 2.00
CA ASN A 70 -13.86 7.25 1.37
C ASN A 70 -12.85 7.85 2.35
N ILE A 71 -11.59 7.96 1.92
CA ILE A 71 -10.47 8.55 2.67
C ILE A 71 -9.90 9.78 1.95
N THR A 72 -10.63 10.37 1.02
CA THR A 72 -10.21 11.61 0.35
C THR A 72 -10.32 12.77 1.35
N PRO A 73 -9.22 13.49 1.66
CA PRO A 73 -9.30 14.69 2.47
C PRO A 73 -10.15 15.74 1.77
N LYS A 74 -10.90 16.51 2.56
CA LYS A 74 -11.61 17.66 2.04
C LYS A 74 -10.69 18.87 1.91
N ILE A 75 -10.72 19.49 0.76
CA ILE A 75 -9.99 20.73 0.49
C ILE A 75 -10.91 21.87 0.85
N THR A 76 -10.63 22.56 1.97
CA THR A 76 -11.47 23.66 2.49
C THR A 76 -10.65 24.93 2.62
N GLY A 77 -11.31 26.09 2.48
CA GLY A 77 -10.70 27.41 2.65
C GLY A 77 -10.91 28.03 4.05
N GLY A 78 -11.47 27.26 5.01
CA GLY A 78 -11.79 27.74 6.36
C GLY A 78 -10.95 27.09 7.45
N THR A 79 -11.40 27.21 8.71
CA THR A 79 -10.79 26.48 9.84
C THR A 79 -11.10 24.99 9.67
N PRO A 80 -10.09 24.11 9.56
CA PRO A 80 -10.31 22.70 9.29
C PRO A 80 -10.86 21.97 10.52
N ASP A 81 -11.72 20.99 10.26
CA ASP A 81 -12.20 20.01 11.24
C ASP A 81 -11.62 18.63 10.90
N PRO A 82 -10.54 18.18 11.59
CA PRO A 82 -9.91 16.89 11.30
C PRO A 82 -10.86 15.70 11.42
N THR A 83 -11.91 15.79 12.26
CA THR A 83 -12.89 14.70 12.41
C THR A 83 -13.70 14.46 11.15
N LYS A 84 -13.80 15.48 10.28
CA LYS A 84 -14.47 15.44 8.98
C LYS A 84 -13.52 15.17 7.81
N GLY A 85 -12.23 14.99 8.08
CA GLY A 85 -11.20 14.84 7.06
C GLY A 85 -10.74 16.17 6.45
N GLU A 86 -10.85 17.24 7.21
CA GLU A 86 -10.38 18.57 6.83
C GLU A 86 -9.08 18.88 7.56
N PHE A 87 -8.02 19.18 6.83
CA PHE A 87 -6.70 19.38 7.39
C PHE A 87 -6.00 20.59 6.76
N ASN A 88 -5.05 21.17 7.50
CA ASN A 88 -4.19 22.23 6.98
C ASN A 88 -2.99 21.64 6.24
N ASN A 89 -2.74 22.14 5.02
CA ASN A 89 -1.48 21.90 4.30
C ASN A 89 -1.12 20.41 4.15
N ILE A 90 -2.09 19.55 3.91
CA ILE A 90 -1.83 18.13 3.65
C ILE A 90 -1.05 17.98 2.36
N LYS A 91 0.15 17.42 2.48
CA LYS A 91 0.97 17.04 1.35
C LYS A 91 0.57 15.65 0.84
N MET A 92 0.75 15.43 -0.44
CA MET A 92 0.69 14.09 -1.01
C MET A 92 2.00 13.36 -0.73
N ALA A 93 1.89 12.07 -0.38
CA ALA A 93 3.05 11.22 -0.12
C ALA A 93 3.56 10.54 -1.39
N GLY A 94 4.87 10.22 -1.41
CA GLY A 94 5.48 9.36 -2.42
C GLY A 94 6.57 10.02 -3.27
N TYR A 95 6.46 11.31 -3.51
CA TYR A 95 7.53 12.10 -4.13
C TYR A 95 8.16 13.02 -3.07
N GLY A 96 9.49 13.03 -2.97
CA GLY A 96 10.19 13.92 -2.04
C GLY A 96 9.68 15.35 -2.11
N ASN A 97 9.46 16.00 -0.96
CA ASN A 97 8.83 17.33 -0.84
C ASN A 97 7.43 17.41 -1.46
N GLY A 98 6.61 16.37 -1.31
CA GLY A 98 5.28 16.24 -1.86
C GLY A 98 4.49 17.54 -1.90
N LYS A 99 3.72 17.73 -2.96
CA LYS A 99 2.89 18.92 -3.16
C LYS A 99 1.63 18.86 -2.31
N ILE A 100 1.11 20.02 -1.95
CA ILE A 100 -0.24 20.15 -1.37
C ILE A 100 -1.25 19.89 -2.48
N ALA A 101 -2.22 19.01 -2.22
CA ALA A 101 -3.31 18.80 -3.17
C ALA A 101 -4.23 20.02 -3.20
N THR A 102 -4.51 20.52 -4.40
CA THR A 102 -5.39 21.67 -4.66
C THR A 102 -6.77 21.26 -5.16
N SER A 103 -6.91 20.00 -5.60
CA SER A 103 -8.18 19.45 -6.08
C SER A 103 -8.20 17.91 -6.00
N VAL A 104 -9.31 17.32 -6.36
CA VAL A 104 -9.53 15.88 -6.43
C VAL A 104 -9.85 15.52 -7.87
N HIS A 105 -9.01 14.69 -8.49
CA HIS A 105 -9.30 14.10 -9.79
C HIS A 105 -10.30 12.95 -9.64
N ASP A 106 -9.99 12.03 -8.73
CA ASP A 106 -10.88 10.95 -8.31
C ASP A 106 -10.73 10.67 -6.82
N SER A 107 -11.80 10.19 -6.20
CA SER A 107 -11.80 9.83 -4.79
C SER A 107 -10.87 8.67 -4.51
N ILE A 108 -10.18 8.74 -3.38
CA ILE A 108 -9.35 7.67 -2.84
C ILE A 108 -10.09 6.94 -1.72
N PHE A 109 -9.92 5.61 -1.66
CA PHE A 109 -10.68 4.74 -0.79
C PHE A 109 -9.78 3.86 0.07
N ALA A 110 -10.31 3.45 1.22
CA ALA A 110 -9.90 2.23 1.90
C ALA A 110 -11.01 1.20 1.74
N LYS A 111 -10.63 -0.06 1.52
CA LYS A 111 -11.53 -1.18 1.24
C LYS A 111 -11.11 -2.39 2.06
N ALA A 112 -12.06 -3.22 2.48
CA ALA A 112 -11.79 -4.40 3.26
C ALA A 112 -12.63 -5.60 2.81
N ILE A 113 -12.02 -6.79 2.88
CA ILE A 113 -12.69 -8.08 2.75
C ILE A 113 -12.39 -8.86 4.03
N ALA A 114 -13.45 -9.18 4.80
CA ALA A 114 -13.38 -10.11 5.90
C ALA A 114 -13.64 -11.53 5.37
N ILE A 115 -12.82 -12.47 5.79
CA ILE A 115 -12.88 -13.88 5.43
C ILE A 115 -12.97 -14.67 6.73
N GLU A 116 -13.92 -15.61 6.82
CA GLU A 116 -14.02 -16.50 7.98
C GLU A 116 -14.25 -17.95 7.52
N VAL A 117 -13.50 -18.86 8.10
CA VAL A 117 -13.60 -20.31 7.90
C VAL A 117 -13.44 -20.96 9.28
N ASP A 118 -14.36 -21.82 9.68
CA ASP A 118 -14.29 -22.56 10.95
C ASP A 118 -13.96 -21.67 12.17
N ASN A 119 -14.63 -20.52 12.30
CA ASN A 119 -14.44 -19.49 13.31
C ASN A 119 -13.07 -18.74 13.27
N GLU A 120 -12.17 -19.10 12.38
CA GLU A 120 -10.96 -18.31 12.15
C GLU A 120 -11.26 -17.17 11.17
N THR A 121 -10.92 -15.96 11.55
CA THR A 121 -11.22 -14.76 10.76
C THR A 121 -9.96 -14.03 10.37
N VAL A 122 -9.86 -13.61 9.11
CA VAL A 122 -8.83 -12.71 8.57
C VAL A 122 -9.50 -11.56 7.86
N VAL A 123 -8.98 -10.35 8.00
CA VAL A 123 -9.44 -9.19 7.24
C VAL A 123 -8.31 -8.66 6.36
N LEU A 124 -8.55 -8.62 5.06
CA LEU A 124 -7.66 -8.02 4.07
C LEU A 124 -8.08 -6.56 3.90
N ILE A 125 -7.21 -5.63 4.25
CA ILE A 125 -7.44 -4.19 4.18
C ILE A 125 -6.50 -3.61 3.13
N ASN A 126 -7.05 -2.84 2.19
CA ASN A 126 -6.26 -2.13 1.19
C ASN A 126 -6.69 -0.66 1.14
N ALA A 127 -5.73 0.23 0.89
CA ALA A 127 -6.04 1.65 0.76
C ALA A 127 -5.28 2.30 -0.40
N ASP A 128 -5.90 3.32 -0.99
CA ASP A 128 -5.27 4.19 -1.99
C ASP A 128 -4.30 5.16 -1.28
N LEU A 129 -3.25 4.57 -0.70
CA LEU A 129 -2.13 5.23 -0.05
C LEU A 129 -0.82 4.74 -0.67
N VAL A 130 0.27 5.49 -0.46
CA VAL A 130 1.60 5.02 -0.88
C VAL A 130 2.09 3.85 -0.02
N ALA A 131 1.75 3.84 1.25
CA ALA A 131 1.99 2.77 2.21
C ALA A 131 1.00 2.92 3.37
N ILE A 132 0.81 1.86 4.15
CA ILE A 132 0.02 1.97 5.39
C ILE A 132 1.00 2.31 6.54
N PRO A 133 0.89 3.50 7.16
CA PRO A 133 1.76 3.90 8.24
C PRO A 133 1.57 3.04 9.49
N GLU A 134 2.68 2.73 10.18
CA GLU A 134 2.64 1.91 11.40
C GLU A 134 1.75 2.52 12.49
N ASP A 135 1.79 3.84 12.67
CA ASP A 135 0.97 4.55 13.64
C ASP A 135 -0.53 4.39 13.36
N VAL A 136 -0.93 4.34 12.07
CA VAL A 136 -2.32 4.05 11.68
C VAL A 136 -2.68 2.61 12.04
N VAL A 137 -1.80 1.64 11.76
CA VAL A 137 -2.02 0.22 12.13
C VAL A 137 -2.15 0.07 13.65
N LYS A 138 -1.28 0.72 14.42
CA LYS A 138 -1.35 0.73 15.88
C LYS A 138 -2.67 1.32 16.36
N LYS A 139 -3.08 2.48 15.83
CA LYS A 139 -4.35 3.12 16.18
C LYS A 139 -5.55 2.21 15.88
N VAL A 140 -5.57 1.55 14.73
CA VAL A 140 -6.61 0.56 14.37
C VAL A 140 -6.62 -0.59 15.37
N THR A 141 -5.45 -1.13 15.71
CA THR A 141 -5.33 -2.25 16.66
C THR A 141 -5.87 -1.86 18.04
N ASP A 142 -5.53 -0.65 18.53
CA ASP A 142 -6.00 -0.13 19.80
C ASP A 142 -7.54 0.08 19.80
N ASN A 143 -8.10 0.63 18.72
CA ASN A 143 -9.53 0.86 18.56
C ASN A 143 -10.35 -0.45 18.50
N LEU A 144 -9.75 -1.53 17.98
CA LEU A 144 -10.40 -2.83 17.79
C LEU A 144 -10.06 -3.85 18.89
N LYS A 145 -9.38 -3.44 19.94
CA LYS A 145 -9.00 -4.31 21.06
C LYS A 145 -10.20 -5.08 21.61
N GLY A 146 -10.06 -6.40 21.74
CA GLY A 146 -11.11 -7.31 22.19
C GLY A 146 -12.15 -7.69 21.12
N LYS A 147 -12.06 -7.14 19.89
CA LYS A 147 -12.94 -7.51 18.77
C LYS A 147 -12.23 -8.36 17.72
N ILE A 148 -11.01 -7.98 17.37
CA ILE A 148 -10.14 -8.71 16.44
C ILE A 148 -8.67 -8.43 16.81
N SER A 149 -7.81 -9.42 16.65
CA SER A 149 -6.38 -9.29 16.96
C SER A 149 -5.58 -8.71 15.78
N ARG A 150 -4.42 -8.11 16.08
CA ARG A 150 -3.51 -7.60 15.04
C ARG A 150 -3.09 -8.70 14.04
N LYS A 151 -2.95 -9.95 14.49
CA LYS A 151 -2.53 -11.09 13.66
C LYS A 151 -3.56 -11.44 12.57
N GLN A 152 -4.80 -11.08 12.76
CA GLN A 152 -5.91 -11.34 11.85
C GLN A 152 -6.11 -10.20 10.82
N LEU A 153 -5.29 -9.14 10.87
CA LEU A 153 -5.40 -7.97 9.99
C LEU A 153 -4.22 -7.91 9.03
N PHE A 154 -4.49 -8.02 7.73
CA PHE A 154 -3.52 -7.85 6.66
C PHE A 154 -3.73 -6.50 5.97
N PHE A 155 -2.73 -5.62 6.09
CA PHE A 155 -2.78 -4.28 5.50
C PHE A 155 -1.93 -4.21 4.24
N GLY A 156 -2.49 -3.63 3.19
CA GLY A 156 -1.81 -3.32 1.94
C GLY A 156 -2.19 -1.96 1.39
N ALA A 157 -1.46 -1.51 0.40
CA ALA A 157 -1.68 -0.24 -0.28
C ALA A 157 -1.66 -0.41 -1.80
N THR A 158 -2.33 0.47 -2.53
CA THR A 158 -2.24 0.56 -3.98
C THR A 158 -0.92 1.17 -4.45
N HIS A 159 -0.19 1.79 -3.53
CA HIS A 159 1.07 2.47 -3.75
C HIS A 159 0.95 3.70 -4.68
N THR A 160 -0.24 4.33 -4.72
CA THR A 160 -0.39 5.61 -5.43
C THR A 160 0.44 6.71 -4.77
N HIS A 161 1.16 7.48 -5.57
CA HIS A 161 1.95 8.63 -5.13
C HIS A 161 1.16 9.95 -5.18
N SER A 162 -0.16 9.87 -5.25
CA SER A 162 -1.06 11.03 -5.33
C SER A 162 -2.15 10.97 -4.24
N SER A 163 -1.76 10.54 -3.04
CA SER A 163 -2.66 10.40 -1.89
C SER A 163 -2.11 11.05 -0.61
N ILE A 164 -2.76 10.81 0.50
CA ILE A 164 -2.50 11.47 1.79
C ILE A 164 -1.06 11.23 2.26
N GLY A 165 -0.39 12.33 2.60
CA GLY A 165 0.84 12.34 3.38
C GLY A 165 0.59 12.70 4.85
N ASN A 166 1.60 13.33 5.48
CA ASN A 166 1.57 13.86 6.85
C ASN A 166 1.24 12.82 7.95
N CYS A 167 1.31 11.53 7.65
CA CYS A 167 0.99 10.43 8.55
C CYS A 167 2.18 9.50 8.88
N MET A 168 3.39 9.85 8.43
CA MET A 168 4.62 9.11 8.71
C MET A 168 5.57 9.95 9.56
N PRO A 169 5.99 9.49 10.76
CA PRO A 169 6.86 10.25 11.64
C PRO A 169 8.33 10.24 11.19
N GLY A 170 9.11 11.13 11.78
CA GLY A 170 10.55 11.19 11.62
C GLY A 170 11.01 11.86 10.32
N TYR A 171 12.34 11.93 10.15
CA TYR A 171 12.97 12.65 9.03
C TYR A 171 12.58 12.07 7.66
N VAL A 172 12.58 10.74 7.54
CA VAL A 172 12.21 10.06 6.30
C VAL A 172 10.73 10.31 5.98
N GLY A 173 9.84 10.16 6.96
CA GLY A 173 8.42 10.43 6.81
C GLY A 173 8.15 11.86 6.34
N LYS A 174 8.82 12.83 6.98
CA LYS A 174 8.73 14.25 6.60
C LYS A 174 9.21 14.51 5.18
N SER A 175 10.34 13.94 4.77
CA SER A 175 10.89 14.14 3.43
C SER A 175 10.04 13.47 2.34
N PHE A 176 9.28 12.43 2.69
CA PHE A 176 8.51 11.62 1.77
C PHE A 176 7.02 12.01 1.69
N GLY A 177 6.45 12.56 2.76
CA GLY A 177 5.02 12.85 2.85
C GLY A 177 4.66 14.12 3.63
N GLY A 178 5.62 14.98 4.00
CA GLY A 178 5.37 16.22 4.73
C GLY A 178 5.42 16.07 6.26
N GLU A 179 5.23 17.19 6.96
CA GLU A 179 5.25 17.23 8.43
C GLU A 179 4.18 16.28 9.01
N TYR A 180 4.59 15.53 10.04
CA TYR A 180 3.68 14.60 10.73
C TYR A 180 2.54 15.36 11.42
N GLN A 181 1.30 14.93 11.17
CA GLN A 181 0.09 15.46 11.78
C GLN A 181 -0.66 14.31 12.47
N PRO A 182 -0.66 14.24 13.81
CA PRO A 182 -1.33 13.17 14.56
C PRO A 182 -2.81 13.04 14.25
N GLU A 183 -3.49 14.14 13.93
CA GLU A 183 -4.91 14.17 13.58
C GLU A 183 -5.22 13.44 12.27
N VAL A 184 -4.26 13.36 11.33
CA VAL A 184 -4.40 12.56 10.11
C VAL A 184 -4.37 11.08 10.46
N VAL A 185 -3.47 10.68 11.35
CA VAL A 185 -3.36 9.29 11.84
C VAL A 185 -4.62 8.89 12.61
N GLU A 186 -5.11 9.78 13.49
CA GLU A 186 -6.34 9.56 14.25
C GLU A 186 -7.53 9.33 13.32
N TRP A 187 -7.70 10.22 12.34
CA TRP A 187 -8.80 10.13 11.36
C TRP A 187 -8.72 8.87 10.51
N LEU A 188 -7.55 8.53 9.96
CA LEU A 188 -7.35 7.28 9.21
C LEU A 188 -7.60 6.06 10.09
N GLY A 189 -7.11 6.08 11.34
CA GLY A 189 -7.34 5.02 12.31
C GLY A 189 -8.82 4.78 12.58
N GLN A 190 -9.61 5.85 12.75
CA GLN A 190 -11.06 5.76 12.93
C GLN A 190 -11.75 5.22 11.68
N LYS A 191 -11.39 5.72 10.49
CA LYS A 191 -11.92 5.27 9.20
C LYS A 191 -11.67 3.77 8.98
N PHE A 192 -10.44 3.31 9.21
CA PHE A 192 -10.08 1.91 9.02
C PHE A 192 -10.72 1.00 10.06
N SER A 193 -10.82 1.45 11.30
CA SER A 193 -11.52 0.69 12.35
C SER A 193 -12.99 0.49 12.01
N ALA A 194 -13.68 1.54 11.60
CA ALA A 194 -15.09 1.45 11.18
C ALA A 194 -15.24 0.55 9.94
N LEU A 195 -14.33 0.67 8.96
CA LEU A 195 -14.30 -0.16 7.75
C LEU A 195 -14.19 -1.65 8.09
N ILE A 196 -13.28 -2.02 8.98
CA ILE A 196 -13.07 -3.41 9.41
C ILE A 196 -14.34 -3.95 10.08
N LEU A 197 -14.93 -3.18 10.99
CA LEU A 197 -16.18 -3.59 11.65
C LEU A 197 -17.35 -3.76 10.67
N GLN A 198 -17.43 -2.91 9.64
CA GLN A 198 -18.43 -3.05 8.57
C GLN A 198 -18.21 -4.33 7.75
N ALA A 199 -16.96 -4.63 7.37
CA ALA A 199 -16.65 -5.87 6.65
C ALA A 199 -16.99 -7.12 7.49
N LEU A 200 -16.66 -7.09 8.79
CA LEU A 200 -17.00 -8.18 9.71
C LEU A 200 -18.51 -8.37 9.86
N ALA A 201 -19.28 -7.29 9.85
CA ALA A 201 -20.75 -7.32 9.97
C ALA A 201 -21.45 -7.75 8.67
N ASP A 202 -20.82 -7.56 7.49
CA ASP A 202 -21.36 -7.92 6.16
C ASP A 202 -21.11 -9.40 5.80
N LYS A 203 -20.48 -10.21 6.66
CA LYS A 203 -20.14 -11.60 6.37
C LYS A 203 -21.40 -12.43 6.07
N GLN A 204 -21.35 -13.16 4.96
CA GLN A 204 -22.37 -14.09 4.48
C GLN A 204 -21.70 -15.31 3.85
N PRO A 205 -22.42 -16.45 3.72
CA PRO A 205 -21.93 -17.59 2.94
C PRO A 205 -21.46 -17.13 1.56
N ALA A 206 -20.29 -17.60 1.16
CA ALA A 206 -19.66 -17.15 -0.07
C ALA A 206 -18.89 -18.27 -0.76
N GLN A 207 -18.55 -18.03 -2.01
CA GLN A 207 -17.64 -18.84 -2.80
C GLN A 207 -16.42 -17.99 -3.15
N PHE A 208 -15.28 -18.64 -3.37
CA PHE A 208 -14.07 -17.96 -3.82
C PHE A 208 -13.43 -18.67 -5.02
N ALA A 209 -12.66 -17.91 -5.77
CA ALA A 209 -11.83 -18.43 -6.84
C ALA A 209 -10.52 -17.65 -6.89
N SER A 210 -9.41 -18.30 -7.24
CA SER A 210 -8.12 -17.69 -7.43
C SER A 210 -7.53 -18.02 -8.80
N GLY A 211 -6.74 -17.13 -9.35
CA GLY A 211 -6.09 -17.31 -10.64
C GLY A 211 -5.20 -16.15 -11.00
N TYR A 212 -4.66 -16.16 -12.20
CA TYR A 212 -3.85 -15.05 -12.71
C TYR A 212 -3.92 -14.93 -14.22
N VAL A 213 -3.54 -13.76 -14.72
CA VAL A 213 -3.33 -13.53 -16.14
C VAL A 213 -2.03 -12.76 -16.34
N LYS A 214 -1.29 -13.05 -17.43
CA LYS A 214 -0.08 -12.32 -17.78
C LYS A 214 -0.41 -11.09 -18.61
N VAL A 215 0.15 -9.94 -18.21
CA VAL A 215 -0.05 -8.64 -18.88
C VAL A 215 1.30 -7.93 -19.09
N PRO A 216 2.23 -8.52 -19.87
CA PRO A 216 3.60 -8.06 -20.00
C PRO A 216 3.74 -6.65 -20.60
N ASN A 217 2.73 -6.21 -21.35
CA ASN A 217 2.76 -4.91 -22.03
C ASN A 217 2.51 -3.72 -21.10
N LEU A 218 2.10 -3.95 -19.85
CA LEU A 218 1.78 -2.90 -18.89
C LEU A 218 2.85 -2.70 -17.80
N VAL A 219 3.91 -3.50 -17.82
CA VAL A 219 4.97 -3.48 -16.82
C VAL A 219 6.35 -3.60 -17.48
N ARG A 220 7.38 -3.04 -16.85
CA ARG A 220 8.79 -3.20 -17.25
C ARG A 220 9.69 -3.29 -16.02
N ASN A 221 10.81 -4.00 -16.13
CA ASN A 221 11.84 -3.94 -15.11
C ASN A 221 12.51 -2.55 -15.15
N ARG A 222 12.51 -1.82 -14.00
CA ARG A 222 13.02 -0.45 -13.94
C ARG A 222 14.50 -0.37 -13.59
N ILE A 223 15.11 -1.50 -13.16
CA ILE A 223 16.52 -1.54 -12.72
C ILE A 223 17.42 -1.98 -13.87
N ILE A 224 17.08 -3.07 -14.54
CA ILE A 224 17.92 -3.70 -15.58
C ILE A 224 17.36 -3.45 -16.99
N GLY A 225 16.15 -2.93 -17.11
CA GLY A 225 15.47 -2.72 -18.38
C GLY A 225 14.94 -4.02 -19.00
N GLU A 226 15.04 -4.14 -20.34
CA GLU A 226 14.42 -5.25 -21.09
C GLU A 226 15.06 -6.62 -20.81
N SER A 227 16.31 -6.67 -20.39
CA SER A 227 17.00 -7.90 -20.02
C SER A 227 16.66 -8.42 -18.62
N GLY A 228 15.96 -7.60 -17.80
CA GLY A 228 15.58 -7.97 -16.44
C GLY A 228 14.40 -8.92 -16.38
N ARG A 229 14.36 -9.75 -15.32
CA ARG A 229 13.17 -10.58 -15.05
C ARG A 229 11.93 -9.70 -14.92
N LEU A 230 10.82 -10.17 -15.46
CA LEU A 230 9.56 -9.47 -15.46
C LEU A 230 8.53 -10.24 -14.61
N ASN A 231 7.95 -9.56 -13.62
CA ASN A 231 6.76 -10.01 -12.94
C ASN A 231 5.54 -9.37 -13.62
N ASP A 232 5.03 -10.05 -14.63
CA ASP A 232 3.95 -9.60 -15.51
C ASP A 232 2.58 -10.18 -15.14
N LYS A 233 2.50 -10.90 -14.02
CA LYS A 233 1.25 -11.49 -13.55
C LYS A 233 0.37 -10.46 -12.89
N LEU A 234 -0.90 -10.45 -13.28
CA LEU A 234 -2.00 -9.91 -12.50
C LEU A 234 -2.61 -11.10 -11.75
N ASP A 235 -2.30 -11.21 -10.47
CA ASP A 235 -2.89 -12.22 -9.60
C ASP A 235 -4.28 -11.78 -9.16
N LEU A 236 -5.22 -12.72 -9.11
CA LEU A 236 -6.65 -12.47 -8.85
C LEU A 236 -7.15 -13.38 -7.74
N LEU A 237 -7.91 -12.80 -6.82
CA LEU A 237 -8.73 -13.51 -5.85
C LEU A 237 -10.13 -12.90 -5.88
N SER A 238 -11.17 -13.74 -6.06
CA SER A 238 -12.54 -13.27 -6.22
C SER A 238 -13.48 -14.02 -5.30
N PHE A 239 -14.50 -13.30 -4.82
CA PHE A 239 -15.51 -13.79 -3.89
C PHE A 239 -16.90 -13.47 -4.42
N ILE A 240 -17.85 -14.38 -4.21
CA ILE A 240 -19.27 -14.19 -4.50
C ILE A 240 -20.06 -14.59 -3.26
N GLN A 241 -20.75 -13.63 -2.63
CA GLN A 241 -21.67 -13.90 -1.53
C GLN A 241 -22.95 -14.56 -2.04
N GLU A 242 -23.67 -15.27 -1.16
CA GLU A 242 -24.94 -15.92 -1.50
C GLU A 242 -26.00 -14.94 -2.02
N ASN A 243 -25.99 -13.70 -1.56
CA ASN A 243 -26.85 -12.62 -2.06
C ASN A 243 -26.47 -12.09 -3.44
N GLY A 244 -25.41 -12.63 -4.07
CA GLY A 244 -24.91 -12.27 -5.39
C GLY A 244 -23.89 -11.11 -5.41
N LYS A 245 -23.57 -10.46 -4.28
CA LYS A 245 -22.50 -9.44 -4.24
C LYS A 245 -21.14 -10.08 -4.54
N LYS A 246 -20.32 -9.35 -5.29
CA LYS A 246 -19.00 -9.80 -5.78
C LYS A 246 -17.90 -8.87 -5.32
N ALA A 247 -16.80 -9.45 -4.80
CA ALA A 247 -15.57 -8.71 -4.55
C ALA A 247 -14.41 -9.36 -5.30
N THR A 248 -13.48 -8.52 -5.77
CA THR A 248 -12.28 -9.00 -6.47
C THR A 248 -11.05 -8.23 -6.00
N ILE A 249 -9.99 -8.96 -5.72
CA ILE A 249 -8.66 -8.44 -5.46
C ILE A 249 -7.82 -8.66 -6.71
N GLY A 250 -7.13 -7.61 -7.18
CA GLY A 250 -6.05 -7.71 -8.14
C GLY A 250 -4.72 -7.35 -7.49
N ALA A 251 -3.65 -8.08 -7.78
CA ALA A 251 -2.30 -7.71 -7.39
C ALA A 251 -1.38 -7.63 -8.62
N PHE A 252 -0.71 -6.50 -8.82
CA PHE A 252 0.15 -6.28 -9.99
C PHE A 252 1.40 -5.47 -9.63
N SER A 253 2.49 -5.69 -10.38
CA SER A 253 3.82 -5.22 -9.98
C SER A 253 4.22 -3.86 -10.55
N ALA A 254 3.44 -3.22 -11.41
CA ALA A 254 3.77 -1.92 -11.96
C ALA A 254 3.63 -0.80 -10.92
N HIS A 255 4.69 0.02 -10.73
CA HIS A 255 4.69 1.11 -9.76
C HIS A 255 3.65 2.17 -10.11
N ALA A 256 2.79 2.55 -9.16
CA ALA A 256 1.69 3.51 -9.36
C ALA A 256 2.20 4.96 -9.30
N THR A 257 3.03 5.32 -10.28
CA THR A 257 3.64 6.64 -10.46
C THR A 257 3.37 7.21 -11.85
N VAL A 258 2.22 6.88 -12.44
CA VAL A 258 1.89 7.25 -13.82
C VAL A 258 1.66 8.75 -13.94
N ILE A 259 1.04 9.36 -12.94
CA ILE A 259 0.63 10.77 -12.97
C ILE A 259 1.83 11.72 -12.88
N GLY A 260 2.90 11.32 -12.16
CA GLY A 260 4.13 12.10 -12.09
C GLY A 260 4.18 13.12 -10.95
N THR A 261 5.35 13.77 -10.82
CA THR A 261 5.70 14.64 -9.67
C THR A 261 5.07 16.03 -9.72
N ASP A 262 4.54 16.45 -10.84
CA ASP A 262 3.91 17.75 -11.06
C ASP A 262 2.41 17.77 -10.73
N ASN A 263 1.87 16.62 -10.32
CA ASN A 263 0.46 16.49 -9.94
C ASN A 263 0.15 17.21 -8.62
N GLU A 264 -1.01 17.88 -8.59
CA GLU A 264 -1.58 18.55 -7.41
C GLU A 264 -3.01 18.08 -7.11
N GLN A 265 -3.37 16.87 -7.57
CA GLN A 265 -4.71 16.32 -7.41
C GLN A 265 -4.65 14.97 -6.69
N TYR A 266 -5.55 14.74 -5.75
CA TYR A 266 -5.76 13.39 -5.22
C TYR A 266 -6.25 12.46 -6.31
N THR A 267 -5.66 11.27 -6.40
CA THR A 267 -6.07 10.21 -7.34
C THR A 267 -5.53 8.85 -6.90
N GLY A 268 -6.29 7.80 -7.20
CA GLY A 268 -5.83 6.41 -7.03
C GLY A 268 -4.82 5.95 -8.07
N ASP A 269 -4.36 6.83 -9.02
CA ASP A 269 -3.51 6.47 -10.16
C ASP A 269 -4.15 5.31 -10.96
N TYR A 270 -3.38 4.52 -11.73
CA TYR A 270 -3.92 3.39 -12.49
C TYR A 270 -4.62 2.31 -11.62
N PRO A 271 -4.22 2.04 -10.38
CA PRO A 271 -4.98 1.17 -9.48
C PRO A 271 -6.40 1.65 -9.23
N GLY A 272 -6.60 2.97 -9.07
CA GLY A 272 -7.91 3.57 -8.94
C GLY A 272 -8.79 3.32 -10.17
N TYR A 273 -8.24 3.47 -11.38
CA TYR A 273 -8.96 3.14 -12.62
C TYR A 273 -9.29 1.66 -12.73
N PHE A 274 -8.36 0.76 -12.34
CA PHE A 274 -8.62 -0.68 -12.29
C PHE A 274 -9.81 -1.01 -11.41
N GLN A 275 -9.83 -0.48 -10.19
CA GLN A 275 -10.89 -0.72 -9.22
C GLN A 275 -12.25 -0.22 -9.74
N ARG A 276 -12.31 1.03 -10.18
CA ARG A 276 -13.56 1.63 -10.69
C ARG A 276 -14.08 0.91 -11.92
N HIS A 277 -13.21 0.57 -12.87
CA HIS A 277 -13.63 -0.13 -14.08
C HIS A 277 -14.22 -1.51 -13.78
N LEU A 278 -13.69 -2.25 -12.81
CA LEU A 278 -14.29 -3.49 -12.34
C LEU A 278 -15.66 -3.24 -11.69
N GLU A 279 -15.75 -2.21 -10.83
CA GLU A 279 -16.97 -1.87 -10.09
C GLU A 279 -18.09 -1.40 -11.05
N GLU A 280 -17.77 -0.64 -12.08
CA GLU A 280 -18.71 -0.25 -13.14
C GLU A 280 -19.18 -1.41 -14.02
N ASN A 281 -18.45 -2.52 -13.99
CA ASN A 281 -18.70 -3.69 -14.86
C ASN A 281 -19.08 -4.96 -14.08
N GLY A 282 -19.78 -4.80 -12.95
CA GLY A 282 -20.48 -5.90 -12.27
C GLY A 282 -19.71 -6.56 -11.13
N ILE A 283 -18.68 -5.89 -10.58
CA ILE A 283 -18.04 -6.20 -9.32
C ILE A 283 -18.48 -5.15 -8.31
N ASP A 284 -19.00 -5.53 -7.14
CA ASP A 284 -19.48 -4.58 -6.13
C ASP A 284 -18.35 -3.94 -5.34
N LEU A 285 -17.22 -4.65 -5.18
CA LEU A 285 -16.02 -4.16 -4.51
C LEU A 285 -14.75 -4.67 -5.19
N ALA A 286 -13.90 -3.78 -5.68
CA ALA A 286 -12.60 -4.14 -6.22
C ALA A 286 -11.47 -3.54 -5.38
N LEU A 287 -10.47 -4.36 -5.02
CA LEU A 287 -9.24 -3.98 -4.33
C LEU A 287 -8.04 -4.15 -5.26
N PHE A 288 -7.00 -3.36 -5.03
CA PHE A 288 -5.75 -3.48 -5.77
C PHE A 288 -4.54 -3.47 -4.82
N PHE A 289 -3.77 -4.54 -4.80
CA PHE A 289 -2.53 -4.63 -4.03
C PHE A 289 -1.31 -4.39 -4.91
N ALA A 290 -0.42 -3.53 -4.46
CA ALA A 290 0.87 -3.33 -5.11
C ALA A 290 1.77 -4.58 -4.92
N GLY A 291 2.25 -5.13 -6.04
CA GLY A 291 3.18 -6.25 -6.04
C GLY A 291 4.64 -5.81 -5.88
N THR A 292 5.53 -6.30 -6.75
CA THR A 292 6.98 -6.01 -6.70
C THR A 292 7.35 -4.64 -7.27
N VAL A 293 6.67 -3.58 -6.83
CA VAL A 293 6.79 -2.21 -7.37
C VAL A 293 8.20 -1.60 -7.23
N GLY A 294 9.01 -2.10 -6.29
CA GLY A 294 10.40 -1.67 -6.12
C GLY A 294 11.29 -1.92 -7.34
N SER A 295 11.09 -3.03 -8.03
CA SER A 295 11.86 -3.44 -9.22
C SER A 295 11.14 -3.22 -10.55
N HIS A 296 9.85 -2.85 -10.51
CA HIS A 296 9.04 -2.72 -11.72
C HIS A 296 8.37 -1.35 -11.82
N SER A 297 8.32 -0.81 -13.03
CA SER A 297 7.59 0.41 -13.35
C SER A 297 6.48 0.15 -14.36
N ASN A 298 5.55 1.10 -14.43
CA ASN A 298 4.45 1.04 -15.38
C ASN A 298 4.92 1.23 -16.83
N LYS A 299 4.20 0.59 -17.74
CA LYS A 299 4.33 0.76 -19.19
C LYS A 299 2.89 0.88 -19.75
N GLY A 300 2.69 1.78 -20.73
CA GLY A 300 1.36 2.00 -21.31
C GLY A 300 1.38 3.12 -22.33
N ILE A 301 0.22 3.36 -22.96
CA ILE A 301 0.00 4.36 -23.98
C ILE A 301 -0.60 5.62 -23.36
N GLY A 302 -0.30 6.80 -23.93
CA GLY A 302 -0.75 8.09 -23.43
C GLY A 302 0.16 8.69 -22.36
N GLU A 303 -0.28 9.78 -21.75
CA GLU A 303 0.43 10.49 -20.69
C GLU A 303 -0.49 10.74 -19.50
N LYS A 304 0.10 10.84 -18.29
CA LYS A 304 -0.61 11.19 -17.07
C LYS A 304 -1.92 10.40 -16.88
N PHE A 305 -3.04 11.07 -16.72
CA PHE A 305 -4.36 10.45 -16.48
C PHE A 305 -4.83 9.56 -17.62
N GLU A 306 -4.54 9.89 -18.89
CA GLU A 306 -4.86 9.02 -20.03
C GLU A 306 -4.10 7.70 -19.93
N LYS A 307 -2.82 7.75 -19.62
CA LYS A 307 -2.00 6.55 -19.44
C LYS A 307 -2.45 5.74 -18.21
N ALA A 308 -2.76 6.39 -17.11
CA ALA A 308 -3.27 5.72 -15.91
C ALA A 308 -4.59 5.00 -16.22
N LYS A 309 -5.51 5.67 -16.93
CA LYS A 309 -6.75 5.09 -17.41
C LYS A 309 -6.51 3.88 -18.30
N TYR A 310 -5.67 4.04 -19.33
CA TYR A 310 -5.32 2.94 -20.25
C TYR A 310 -4.80 1.70 -19.49
N ILE A 311 -3.87 1.89 -18.56
CA ILE A 311 -3.29 0.77 -17.78
C ILE A 311 -4.37 0.14 -16.90
N GLY A 312 -5.11 0.94 -16.13
CA GLY A 312 -6.12 0.46 -15.19
C GLY A 312 -7.24 -0.31 -15.88
N GLU A 313 -7.82 0.26 -16.97
CA GLU A 313 -8.89 -0.38 -17.71
C GLU A 313 -8.42 -1.66 -18.43
N THR A 314 -7.22 -1.65 -19.04
CA THR A 314 -6.65 -2.85 -19.69
C THR A 314 -6.41 -3.99 -18.69
N LEU A 315 -5.91 -3.68 -17.49
CA LEU A 315 -5.78 -4.65 -16.40
C LEU A 315 -7.14 -5.18 -15.97
N ALA A 316 -8.14 -4.31 -15.81
CA ALA A 316 -9.49 -4.69 -15.41
C ALA A 316 -10.19 -5.57 -16.43
N ASP A 317 -10.06 -5.29 -17.72
CA ASP A 317 -10.60 -6.13 -18.80
C ASP A 317 -9.92 -7.50 -18.85
N SER A 318 -8.60 -7.54 -18.60
CA SER A 318 -7.86 -8.79 -18.46
C SER A 318 -8.35 -9.61 -17.25
N ALA A 319 -8.59 -8.95 -16.12
CA ALA A 319 -9.18 -9.57 -14.94
C ALA A 319 -10.57 -10.11 -15.24
N ARG A 320 -11.48 -9.31 -15.82
CA ARG A 320 -12.86 -9.71 -16.16
C ARG A 320 -12.90 -10.94 -17.07
N SER A 321 -12.02 -10.96 -18.06
CA SER A 321 -11.91 -12.10 -18.99
C SER A 321 -11.46 -13.38 -18.28
N THR A 322 -10.59 -13.23 -17.27
CA THR A 322 -10.07 -14.34 -16.46
C THR A 322 -11.14 -14.82 -15.47
N LEU A 323 -11.79 -13.90 -14.75
CA LEU A 323 -12.85 -14.21 -13.78
C LEU A 323 -13.99 -15.07 -14.36
N LYS A 324 -14.36 -14.85 -15.64
CA LYS A 324 -15.37 -15.65 -16.32
C LYS A 324 -15.01 -17.13 -16.52
N LYS A 325 -13.73 -17.47 -16.40
CA LYS A 325 -13.19 -18.82 -16.61
C LYS A 325 -12.78 -19.49 -15.31
N MET A 326 -12.84 -18.77 -14.18
CA MET A 326 -12.46 -19.31 -12.88
C MET A 326 -13.57 -20.18 -12.31
N GLU A 327 -13.17 -21.26 -11.66
CA GLU A 327 -14.08 -22.16 -10.94
C GLU A 327 -14.15 -21.74 -9.49
N TYR A 328 -15.37 -21.45 -8.99
CA TYR A 328 -15.61 -21.02 -7.64
C TYR A 328 -15.84 -22.22 -6.72
N GLN A 329 -15.24 -22.16 -5.54
CA GLN A 329 -15.29 -23.17 -4.50
C GLN A 329 -15.98 -22.62 -3.27
N VAL A 330 -16.73 -23.47 -2.55
CA VAL A 330 -17.41 -23.13 -1.30
C VAL A 330 -16.47 -23.30 -0.10
N ASP A 331 -15.66 -24.36 -0.11
CA ASP A 331 -14.76 -24.70 0.97
C ASP A 331 -13.39 -24.05 0.75
N MET A 332 -12.89 -23.37 1.77
CA MET A 332 -11.59 -22.73 1.78
C MET A 332 -10.70 -23.37 2.87
N ASP A 333 -9.42 -23.45 2.60
CA ASP A 333 -8.37 -23.76 3.57
C ASP A 333 -7.71 -22.43 3.97
N LEU A 334 -7.93 -22.02 5.20
CA LEU A 334 -7.36 -20.79 5.78
C LEU A 334 -6.28 -21.17 6.80
N THR A 335 -5.03 -21.41 6.31
CA THR A 335 -3.89 -21.87 7.13
C THR A 335 -2.67 -20.99 7.02
#